data_6b096111844eb3db4ba1346274d519d9
#
_entry.id   6b096111844eb3db4ba1346274d519d9
#
_cell.length_a   1.000
_cell.length_b   1.000
_cell.length_c   1.000
_cell.angle_alpha   90.00
_cell.angle_beta   90.00
_cell.angle_gamma   90.00
#
_symmetry.space_group_name_H-M   'P 1'
#
loop_
_entity.id
_entity.type
_entity.pdbx_description
1 polymer ?
#
loop_
_entity_poly.entity_id
_entity_poly.type
_entity_poly.pdbx_seq_one_letter_code
_entity_poly.pdbx_strand_id
1 'polypeptide(L)'
;STNNAKQSASNIDGRSPVSILSNRALALKPSPTLALNQKAKELKDKGMDVVSLSIGEPDWSMCDEAAQGVSEALEKGLTKYTVATGIPELKKAIAERTTEQVGVAYTAKDVVVGTGAKYILYGLFQVLLNDGDEVMIPTPYWVSYPAMVELAGGVSVIVETQEKNRFKLKKAELQAKVTAKTKMLLLCSPNNPTGLYYSQEE
;
A
#
# COMPACT_ATOMS: atom_id res chain seq x y z
N SER A 1 -23.13 21.89 1.22
CA SER A 1 -24.10 21.14 2.04
C SER A 1 -24.10 19.68 1.60
N THR A 2 -23.21 18.91 2.20
CA THR A 2 -23.18 17.45 2.05
C THR A 2 -23.95 16.88 3.24
N ASN A 3 -25.23 16.66 3.03
CA ASN A 3 -26.10 16.03 3.98
C ASN A 3 -25.75 14.55 4.16
N ASN A 4 -25.40 14.22 5.36
CA ASN A 4 -25.72 13.02 6.12
C ASN A 4 -26.80 12.12 5.47
N ALA A 5 -26.37 11.11 4.78
CA ALA A 5 -27.17 9.91 4.62
C ALA A 5 -27.10 9.09 5.92
N LYS A 6 -27.61 9.63 7.02
CA LYS A 6 -28.09 8.83 8.13
C LYS A 6 -29.43 8.25 7.70
N GLN A 7 -29.41 7.09 7.06
CA GLN A 7 -30.61 6.29 6.96
C GLN A 7 -31.02 5.88 8.38
N SER A 8 -32.11 6.49 8.84
CA SER A 8 -32.83 6.07 10.03
C SER A 8 -33.44 4.69 9.76
N ALA A 9 -32.75 3.64 10.19
CA ALA A 9 -33.42 2.35 10.39
C ALA A 9 -34.39 2.54 11.55
N SER A 10 -35.69 2.44 11.29
CA SER A 10 -36.74 2.45 12.29
C SER A 10 -36.50 1.34 13.31
N ASN A 11 -36.51 1.70 14.60
CA ASN A 11 -36.46 0.78 15.71
C ASN A 11 -37.60 -0.24 15.62
N ILE A 12 -37.31 -1.45 15.21
CA ILE A 12 -38.12 -2.62 15.49
C ILE A 12 -37.45 -3.29 16.68
N ASP A 13 -38.11 -3.34 17.82
CA ASP A 13 -37.70 -4.00 19.07
C ASP A 13 -36.65 -3.33 19.98
N GLY A 14 -36.61 -2.02 20.12
CA GLY A 14 -35.83 -1.36 21.20
C GLY A 14 -34.32 -1.66 21.25
N ARG A 15 -33.75 -2.26 20.21
CA ARG A 15 -32.32 -2.50 20.07
C ARG A 15 -31.68 -1.32 19.33
N SER A 16 -30.55 -0.84 19.84
CA SER A 16 -29.73 0.11 19.10
C SER A 16 -29.45 -0.42 17.68
N PRO A 17 -29.55 0.40 16.64
CA PRO A 17 -29.28 -0.08 15.29
C PRO A 17 -27.88 -0.71 15.22
N VAL A 18 -27.83 -2.00 14.94
CA VAL A 18 -26.57 -2.72 14.74
C VAL A 18 -25.94 -2.17 13.47
N SER A 19 -24.75 -1.61 13.56
CA SER A 19 -24.02 -1.19 12.37
C SER A 19 -23.82 -2.36 11.43
N ILE A 20 -24.17 -2.20 10.15
CA ILE A 20 -23.91 -3.18 9.11
C ILE A 20 -22.41 -3.27 8.76
N LEU A 21 -21.62 -2.26 9.18
CA LEU A 21 -20.17 -2.25 8.97
C LEU A 21 -19.46 -2.97 10.11
N SER A 22 -18.41 -3.69 9.76
CA SER A 22 -17.53 -4.33 10.75
C SER A 22 -16.80 -3.27 11.59
N ASN A 23 -16.40 -3.63 12.81
CA ASN A 23 -15.60 -2.76 13.67
C ASN A 23 -14.29 -2.33 12.99
N ARG A 24 -13.67 -3.19 12.19
CA ARG A 24 -12.47 -2.89 11.40
C ARG A 24 -12.73 -1.77 10.39
N ALA A 25 -13.86 -1.83 9.68
CA ALA A 25 -14.24 -0.80 8.72
C ALA A 25 -14.55 0.55 9.41
N LEU A 26 -15.19 0.48 10.58
CA LEU A 26 -15.52 1.67 11.38
C LEU A 26 -14.28 2.35 11.99
N ALA A 27 -13.23 1.57 12.28
CA ALA A 27 -11.98 2.08 12.82
C ALA A 27 -11.11 2.79 11.78
N LEU A 28 -11.35 2.56 10.48
CA LEU A 28 -10.57 3.21 9.41
C LEU A 28 -10.76 4.73 9.41
N LYS A 29 -9.63 5.43 9.42
CA LYS A 29 -9.62 6.89 9.24
C LYS A 29 -9.69 7.22 7.75
N PRO A 30 -10.39 8.29 7.36
CA PRO A 30 -10.38 8.79 5.98
C PRO A 30 -8.95 9.08 5.51
N SER A 31 -8.68 8.80 4.24
CA SER A 31 -7.36 9.07 3.65
C SER A 31 -7.09 10.58 3.58
N PRO A 32 -6.06 11.09 4.26
CA PRO A 32 -5.69 12.51 4.17
C PRO A 32 -5.36 12.95 2.73
N THR A 33 -4.76 12.05 1.96
CA THR A 33 -4.39 12.30 0.55
C THR A 33 -5.62 12.57 -0.32
N LEU A 34 -6.68 11.77 -0.15
CA LEU A 34 -7.94 11.96 -0.91
C LEU A 34 -8.60 13.28 -0.53
N ALA A 35 -8.64 13.63 0.76
CA ALA A 35 -9.20 14.88 1.24
C ALA A 35 -8.44 16.10 0.70
N LEU A 36 -7.10 16.05 0.68
CA LEU A 36 -6.27 17.11 0.13
C LEU A 36 -6.45 17.26 -1.38
N ASN A 37 -6.55 16.15 -2.11
CA ASN A 37 -6.77 16.17 -3.55
C ASN A 37 -8.13 16.78 -3.91
N GLN A 38 -9.18 16.40 -3.19
CA GLN A 38 -10.50 17.01 -3.36
C GLN A 38 -10.46 18.51 -3.08
N LYS A 39 -9.78 18.93 -2.01
CA LYS A 39 -9.60 20.34 -1.68
C LYS A 39 -8.88 21.13 -2.77
N ALA A 40 -7.79 20.56 -3.31
CA ALA A 40 -7.06 21.18 -4.40
C ALA A 40 -7.94 21.35 -5.65
N LYS A 41 -8.74 20.33 -5.98
CA LYS A 41 -9.69 20.40 -7.09
C LYS A 41 -10.74 21.49 -6.87
N GLU A 42 -11.38 21.55 -5.70
CA GLU A 42 -12.37 22.57 -5.35
C GLU A 42 -11.82 24.01 -5.47
N LEU A 43 -10.53 24.21 -5.12
CA LEU A 43 -9.88 25.51 -5.24
C LEU A 43 -9.58 25.87 -6.71
N LYS A 44 -9.12 24.90 -7.52
CA LYS A 44 -8.94 25.07 -8.97
C LYS A 44 -10.27 25.42 -9.66
N ASP A 45 -11.35 24.72 -9.31
CA ASP A 45 -12.69 24.95 -9.88
C ASP A 45 -13.22 26.36 -9.53
N LYS A 46 -12.71 27.01 -8.47
CA LYS A 46 -12.97 28.40 -8.10
C LYS A 46 -12.04 29.40 -8.79
N GLY A 47 -11.21 28.95 -9.73
CA GLY A 47 -10.29 29.81 -10.49
C GLY A 47 -8.99 30.18 -9.74
N MET A 48 -8.70 29.52 -8.62
CA MET A 48 -7.42 29.75 -7.91
C MET A 48 -6.28 29.01 -8.57
N ASP A 49 -5.11 29.66 -8.64
CA ASP A 49 -3.87 29.01 -9.07
C ASP A 49 -3.36 28.12 -7.96
N VAL A 50 -3.50 26.80 -8.13
CA VAL A 50 -3.15 25.80 -7.12
C VAL A 50 -2.17 24.79 -7.68
N VAL A 51 -0.99 24.68 -7.07
CA VAL A 51 -0.04 23.59 -7.27
C VAL A 51 -0.39 22.48 -6.30
N SER A 52 -0.74 21.30 -6.80
CA SER A 52 -1.06 20.14 -5.97
C SER A 52 0.12 19.19 -5.89
N LEU A 53 0.56 18.89 -4.67
CA LEU A 53 1.59 17.87 -4.36
C LEU A 53 0.99 16.68 -3.58
N SER A 54 -0.32 16.49 -3.66
CA SER A 54 -1.04 15.50 -2.86
C SER A 54 -1.04 14.09 -3.44
N ILE A 55 -0.91 13.95 -4.77
CA ILE A 55 -0.84 12.67 -5.47
C ILE A 55 0.40 12.68 -6.35
N GLY A 56 1.16 11.58 -6.29
CA GLY A 56 2.27 11.33 -7.19
C GLY A 56 1.89 10.28 -8.22
N GLU A 57 2.04 10.65 -9.50
CA GLU A 57 1.91 9.74 -10.63
C GLU A 57 2.99 10.08 -11.66
N PRO A 58 3.42 9.13 -12.52
CA PRO A 58 4.37 9.42 -13.58
C PRO A 58 3.85 10.48 -14.54
N ASP A 59 4.74 11.39 -14.99
CA ASP A 59 4.40 12.39 -16.02
C ASP A 59 4.22 11.75 -17.41
N TRP A 60 4.76 10.55 -17.59
CA TRP A 60 4.72 9.82 -18.84
C TRP A 60 3.52 8.86 -18.87
N SER A 61 2.95 8.73 -20.05
CA SER A 61 2.01 7.64 -20.36
C SER A 61 2.71 6.27 -20.33
N MET A 62 1.93 5.21 -20.44
CA MET A 62 2.46 3.85 -20.66
C MET A 62 3.40 3.85 -21.86
N CYS A 63 4.53 3.13 -21.77
CA CYS A 63 5.44 3.00 -22.90
C CYS A 63 4.79 2.22 -24.05
N ASP A 64 5.25 2.49 -25.28
CA ASP A 64 4.64 1.95 -26.50
C ASP A 64 4.67 0.41 -26.52
N GLU A 65 5.76 -0.20 -26.05
CA GLU A 65 5.90 -1.66 -26.00
C GLU A 65 4.84 -2.30 -25.06
N ALA A 66 4.56 -1.67 -23.91
CA ALA A 66 3.53 -2.16 -23.00
C ALA A 66 2.12 -1.98 -23.60
N ALA A 67 1.86 -0.84 -24.24
CA ALA A 67 0.59 -0.57 -24.92
C ALA A 67 0.36 -1.55 -26.08
N GLN A 68 1.38 -1.83 -26.89
CA GLN A 68 1.33 -2.84 -27.93
C GLN A 68 1.06 -4.23 -27.36
N GLY A 69 1.75 -4.62 -26.28
CA GLY A 69 1.53 -5.91 -25.62
C GLY A 69 0.10 -6.10 -25.13
N VAL A 70 -0.54 -5.04 -24.62
CA VAL A 70 -1.98 -5.09 -24.26
C VAL A 70 -2.85 -5.32 -25.48
N SER A 71 -2.61 -4.59 -26.58
CA SER A 71 -3.38 -4.74 -27.83
C SER A 71 -3.26 -6.14 -28.40
N GLU A 72 -2.05 -6.68 -28.46
CA GLU A 72 -1.80 -8.04 -28.92
C GLU A 72 -2.48 -9.10 -28.03
N ALA A 73 -2.49 -8.91 -26.71
CA ALA A 73 -3.15 -9.81 -25.79
C ALA A 73 -4.66 -9.85 -26.02
N LEU A 74 -5.29 -8.70 -26.31
CA LEU A 74 -6.70 -8.60 -26.65
C LEU A 74 -7.00 -9.27 -28.00
N GLU A 75 -6.18 -9.04 -29.03
CA GLU A 75 -6.31 -9.65 -30.34
C GLU A 75 -6.19 -11.19 -30.28
N LYS A 76 -5.30 -11.70 -29.43
CA LYS A 76 -5.13 -13.13 -29.16
C LYS A 76 -6.22 -13.73 -28.26
N GLY A 77 -7.19 -12.92 -27.81
CA GLY A 77 -8.28 -13.36 -26.93
C GLY A 77 -7.82 -13.80 -25.54
N LEU A 78 -6.71 -13.26 -25.02
CA LEU A 78 -6.19 -13.56 -23.68
C LEU A 78 -7.02 -12.88 -22.58
N THR A 79 -8.32 -13.16 -22.56
CA THR A 79 -9.32 -12.55 -21.67
C THR A 79 -10.00 -13.57 -20.77
N LYS A 80 -9.41 -14.76 -20.63
CA LYS A 80 -9.94 -15.86 -19.81
C LYS A 80 -9.22 -15.93 -18.46
N TYR A 81 -9.72 -16.78 -17.56
CA TYR A 81 -9.07 -17.05 -16.29
C TYR A 81 -7.62 -17.49 -16.46
N THR A 82 -6.78 -16.99 -15.59
CA THR A 82 -5.37 -17.34 -15.49
C THR A 82 -5.09 -18.07 -14.19
N VAL A 83 -3.85 -18.53 -14.00
CA VAL A 83 -3.39 -19.06 -12.71
C VAL A 83 -3.48 -17.95 -11.65
N ALA A 84 -4.00 -18.28 -10.46
CA ALA A 84 -4.25 -17.33 -9.39
C ALA A 84 -3.01 -16.54 -8.94
N THR A 85 -1.81 -17.11 -9.12
CA THR A 85 -0.54 -16.47 -8.76
C THR A 85 0.11 -15.67 -9.89
N GLY A 86 -0.56 -15.53 -11.03
CA GLY A 86 -0.06 -14.84 -12.23
C GLY A 86 0.29 -15.80 -13.37
N ILE A 87 0.32 -15.28 -14.60
CA ILE A 87 0.65 -16.08 -15.79
C ILE A 87 2.11 -16.54 -15.74
N PRO A 88 2.40 -17.80 -16.16
CA PRO A 88 3.74 -18.39 -16.01
C PRO A 88 4.85 -17.57 -16.68
N GLU A 89 4.59 -17.01 -17.84
CA GLU A 89 5.54 -16.23 -18.63
C GLU A 89 5.96 -14.96 -17.88
N LEU A 90 4.99 -14.24 -17.31
CA LEU A 90 5.26 -13.03 -16.51
C LEU A 90 6.03 -13.38 -15.23
N LYS A 91 5.65 -14.45 -14.53
CA LYS A 91 6.34 -14.90 -13.32
C LYS A 91 7.78 -15.29 -13.61
N LYS A 92 8.03 -15.95 -14.75
CA LYS A 92 9.40 -16.29 -15.19
C LYS A 92 10.20 -15.02 -15.45
N ALA A 93 9.67 -14.09 -16.24
CA ALA A 93 10.36 -12.82 -16.55
C ALA A 93 10.68 -12.01 -15.29
N ILE A 94 9.75 -11.94 -14.31
CA ILE A 94 9.98 -11.29 -13.02
C ILE A 94 11.10 -11.98 -12.25
N ALA A 95 11.08 -13.32 -12.18
CA ALA A 95 12.10 -14.08 -11.46
C ALA A 95 13.50 -13.89 -12.05
N GLU A 96 13.63 -13.97 -13.37
CA GLU A 96 14.88 -13.73 -14.10
C GLU A 96 15.40 -12.32 -13.83
N ARG A 97 14.56 -11.31 -14.01
CA ARG A 97 14.92 -9.90 -13.77
C ARG A 97 15.32 -9.65 -12.31
N THR A 98 14.59 -10.21 -11.35
CA THR A 98 14.93 -10.09 -9.93
C THR A 98 16.27 -10.76 -9.62
N THR A 99 16.51 -11.96 -10.15
CA THR A 99 17.80 -12.66 -10.01
C THR A 99 18.96 -11.81 -10.49
N GLU A 100 18.85 -11.20 -11.67
CA GLU A 100 19.86 -10.29 -12.21
C GLU A 100 20.12 -9.08 -11.32
N GLN A 101 19.06 -8.49 -10.77
CA GLN A 101 19.14 -7.26 -9.97
C GLN A 101 19.76 -7.48 -8.58
N VAL A 102 19.40 -8.58 -7.92
CA VAL A 102 19.79 -8.79 -6.51
C VAL A 102 20.88 -9.84 -6.34
N GLY A 103 21.28 -10.56 -7.39
CA GLY A 103 22.32 -11.60 -7.34
C GLY A 103 21.94 -12.86 -6.56
N VAL A 104 20.64 -13.04 -6.27
CA VAL A 104 20.09 -14.22 -5.59
C VAL A 104 19.12 -14.91 -6.54
N ALA A 105 19.21 -16.23 -6.68
CA ALA A 105 18.38 -16.99 -7.60
C ALA A 105 16.91 -17.01 -7.16
N TYR A 106 16.03 -16.56 -8.05
CA TYR A 106 14.58 -16.66 -7.95
C TYR A 106 14.04 -17.53 -9.09
N THR A 107 12.93 -18.18 -8.84
CA THR A 107 12.18 -18.97 -9.83
C THR A 107 10.74 -18.47 -9.91
N ALA A 108 10.01 -18.89 -10.92
CA ALA A 108 8.57 -18.57 -11.06
C ALA A 108 7.73 -19.03 -9.84
N LYS A 109 8.22 -19.98 -9.04
CA LYS A 109 7.55 -20.44 -7.82
C LYS A 109 7.61 -19.41 -6.68
N ASP A 110 8.62 -18.55 -6.70
CA ASP A 110 8.84 -17.52 -5.69
C ASP A 110 8.09 -16.21 -6.01
N VAL A 111 7.30 -16.19 -7.09
CA VAL A 111 6.62 -15.00 -7.58
C VAL A 111 5.11 -15.15 -7.49
N VAL A 112 4.45 -14.14 -6.92
CA VAL A 112 3.00 -13.94 -6.97
C VAL A 112 2.74 -12.56 -7.56
N VAL A 113 1.85 -12.50 -8.57
CA VAL A 113 1.44 -11.27 -9.24
C VAL A 113 0.07 -10.84 -8.77
N GLY A 114 -0.09 -9.57 -8.47
CA GLY A 114 -1.38 -8.98 -8.06
C GLY A 114 -1.59 -7.60 -8.65
N THR A 115 -2.77 -7.03 -8.43
CA THR A 115 -3.18 -5.72 -8.94
C THR A 115 -2.58 -4.58 -8.12
N GLY A 116 -1.26 -4.42 -8.22
CA GLY A 116 -0.51 -3.37 -7.57
C GLY A 116 -0.05 -3.69 -6.14
N ALA A 117 0.96 -2.93 -5.69
CA ALA A 117 1.64 -3.17 -4.42
C ALA A 117 0.71 -3.10 -3.19
N LYS A 118 -0.29 -2.23 -3.20
CA LYS A 118 -1.26 -2.11 -2.08
C LYS A 118 -2.03 -3.41 -1.87
N TYR A 119 -2.51 -4.01 -2.93
CA TYR A 119 -3.24 -5.28 -2.88
C TYR A 119 -2.34 -6.42 -2.36
N ILE A 120 -1.13 -6.52 -2.90
CA ILE A 120 -0.15 -7.54 -2.50
C ILE A 120 0.23 -7.38 -1.02
N LEU A 121 0.53 -6.16 -0.57
CA LEU A 121 0.90 -5.91 0.83
C LEU A 121 -0.25 -6.24 1.78
N TYR A 122 -1.48 -5.85 1.44
CA TYR A 122 -2.64 -6.20 2.26
C TYR A 122 -2.85 -7.70 2.33
N GLY A 123 -2.76 -8.41 1.19
CA GLY A 123 -2.83 -9.86 1.15
C GLY A 123 -1.73 -10.53 1.98
N LEU A 124 -0.51 -10.00 1.92
CA LEU A 124 0.63 -10.49 2.71
C LEU A 124 0.37 -10.34 4.22
N PHE A 125 -0.13 -9.18 4.67
CA PHE A 125 -0.47 -8.96 6.06
C PHE A 125 -1.59 -9.89 6.52
N GLN A 126 -2.61 -10.14 5.69
CA GLN A 126 -3.68 -11.12 6.00
C GLN A 126 -3.15 -12.53 6.19
N VAL A 127 -2.10 -12.92 5.48
CA VAL A 127 -1.50 -14.26 5.57
C VAL A 127 -0.53 -14.38 6.75
N LEU A 128 0.18 -13.30 7.08
CA LEU A 128 1.29 -13.35 8.05
C LEU A 128 0.92 -12.87 9.45
N LEU A 129 -0.05 -11.98 9.62
CA LEU A 129 -0.35 -11.36 10.90
C LEU A 129 -1.52 -12.06 11.62
N ASN A 130 -1.34 -12.32 12.90
CA ASN A 130 -2.41 -12.59 13.84
C ASN A 130 -2.78 -11.31 14.60
N ASP A 131 -3.91 -11.34 15.30
CA ASP A 131 -4.35 -10.23 16.13
C ASP A 131 -3.28 -9.87 17.17
N GLY A 132 -2.84 -8.62 17.15
CA GLY A 132 -1.84 -8.08 18.06
C GLY A 132 -0.37 -8.30 17.65
N ASP A 133 -0.08 -8.97 16.53
CA ASP A 133 1.27 -9.03 15.96
C ASP A 133 1.72 -7.62 15.55
N GLU A 134 2.95 -7.27 15.88
CA GLU A 134 3.51 -5.93 15.65
C GLU A 134 4.28 -5.85 14.33
N VAL A 135 4.00 -4.77 13.58
CA VAL A 135 4.74 -4.40 12.37
C VAL A 135 5.41 -3.07 12.60
N MET A 136 6.75 -3.05 12.58
CA MET A 136 7.52 -1.82 12.69
C MET A 136 7.53 -1.07 11.37
N ILE A 137 7.20 0.22 11.42
CA ILE A 137 7.08 1.10 10.25
C ILE A 137 7.92 2.37 10.49
N PRO A 138 9.09 2.51 9.83
CA PRO A 138 9.91 3.71 9.93
C PRO A 138 9.23 4.94 9.29
N THR A 139 9.36 6.10 9.94
CA THR A 139 8.93 7.38 9.38
C THR A 139 9.99 7.98 8.42
N PRO A 140 9.60 8.83 7.46
CA PRO A 140 8.26 8.97 6.92
C PRO A 140 7.90 7.74 6.07
N TYR A 141 6.61 7.43 6.00
CA TYR A 141 6.11 6.24 5.32
C TYR A 141 4.89 6.57 4.45
N TRP A 142 4.58 5.68 3.53
CA TRP A 142 3.35 5.78 2.76
C TRP A 142 2.13 5.58 3.65
N VAL A 143 1.21 6.55 3.60
CA VAL A 143 0.05 6.67 4.49
C VAL A 143 -0.86 5.43 4.57
N SER A 144 -0.77 4.53 3.59
CA SER A 144 -1.58 3.31 3.57
C SER A 144 -1.04 2.17 4.45
N TYR A 145 0.23 2.20 4.87
CA TYR A 145 0.82 1.09 5.62
C TYR A 145 0.12 0.79 6.93
N PRO A 146 -0.09 1.77 7.85
CA PRO A 146 -0.76 1.48 9.12
C PRO A 146 -2.18 0.93 8.92
N ALA A 147 -2.95 1.53 8.02
CA ALA A 147 -4.32 1.10 7.75
C ALA A 147 -4.39 -0.36 7.27
N MET A 148 -3.46 -0.79 6.43
CA MET A 148 -3.41 -2.19 5.97
C MET A 148 -3.02 -3.16 7.09
N VAL A 149 -2.08 -2.79 7.94
CA VAL A 149 -1.67 -3.58 9.12
C VAL A 149 -2.84 -3.73 10.09
N GLU A 150 -3.49 -2.63 10.43
CA GLU A 150 -4.63 -2.61 11.37
C GLU A 150 -5.84 -3.40 10.83
N LEU A 151 -6.15 -3.29 9.54
CA LEU A 151 -7.19 -4.09 8.89
C LEU A 151 -6.90 -5.60 8.93
N ALA A 152 -5.63 -5.98 8.97
CA ALA A 152 -5.20 -7.37 9.10
C ALA A 152 -5.13 -7.85 10.56
N GLY A 153 -5.53 -7.02 11.55
CA GLY A 153 -5.48 -7.35 12.97
C GLY A 153 -4.13 -7.07 13.63
N GLY A 154 -3.14 -6.58 12.87
CA GLY A 154 -1.83 -6.22 13.39
C GLY A 154 -1.80 -4.87 14.10
N VAL A 155 -0.70 -4.59 14.77
CA VAL A 155 -0.41 -3.33 15.46
C VAL A 155 0.74 -2.62 14.77
N SER A 156 0.50 -1.38 14.33
CA SER A 156 1.53 -0.55 13.72
C SER A 156 2.44 0.06 14.79
N VAL A 157 3.71 -0.34 14.81
CA VAL A 157 4.74 0.22 15.69
C VAL A 157 5.57 1.24 14.91
N ILE A 158 5.28 2.51 15.11
CA ILE A 158 5.98 3.58 14.40
C ILE A 158 7.38 3.77 14.97
N VAL A 159 8.39 3.68 14.10
CA VAL A 159 9.79 3.92 14.41
C VAL A 159 10.18 5.28 13.85
N GLU A 160 10.30 6.28 14.73
CA GLU A 160 10.64 7.63 14.32
C GLU A 160 12.08 7.71 13.85
N THR A 161 12.29 8.27 12.66
CA THR A 161 13.58 8.61 12.10
C THR A 161 13.72 10.13 12.00
N GLN A 162 14.92 10.64 11.80
CA GLN A 162 15.20 12.07 11.87
C GLN A 162 15.82 12.58 10.56
N GLU A 163 15.41 13.78 10.15
CA GLU A 163 15.92 14.46 8.95
C GLU A 163 17.45 14.60 8.97
N LYS A 164 18.05 14.96 10.11
CA LYS A 164 19.52 15.06 10.28
C LYS A 164 20.28 13.79 9.93
N ASN A 165 19.60 12.62 9.94
CA ASN A 165 20.14 11.32 9.52
C ASN A 165 19.60 10.92 8.13
N ARG A 166 19.06 11.86 7.37
CA ARG A 166 18.42 11.59 6.07
C ARG A 166 17.30 10.54 6.19
N PHE A 167 16.55 10.56 7.30
CA PHE A 167 15.50 9.58 7.61
C PHE A 167 15.98 8.11 7.54
N LYS A 168 17.27 7.88 7.75
CA LYS A 168 17.83 6.53 7.81
C LYS A 168 17.59 5.93 9.18
N LEU A 169 17.13 4.69 9.17
CA LEU A 169 16.86 3.90 10.36
C LEU A 169 18.17 3.49 11.04
N LYS A 170 18.25 3.64 12.35
CA LYS A 170 19.38 3.20 13.14
C LYS A 170 19.05 1.94 13.93
N LYS A 171 20.03 1.09 14.12
CA LYS A 171 19.90 -0.14 14.91
C LYS A 171 19.31 0.12 16.30
N ALA A 172 19.76 1.17 16.99
CA ALA A 172 19.27 1.50 18.32
C ALA A 172 17.78 1.90 18.34
N GLU A 173 17.29 2.57 17.28
CA GLU A 173 15.89 2.96 17.14
C GLU A 173 14.99 1.72 16.95
N LEU A 174 15.46 0.73 16.19
CA LEU A 174 14.78 -0.56 16.06
C LEU A 174 14.79 -1.34 17.37
N GLN A 175 15.96 -1.49 17.99
CA GLN A 175 16.10 -2.26 19.23
C GLN A 175 15.22 -1.72 20.36
N ALA A 176 15.04 -0.40 20.43
CA ALA A 176 14.18 0.24 21.42
C ALA A 176 12.69 -0.06 21.25
N LYS A 177 12.27 -0.54 20.06
CA LYS A 177 10.87 -0.82 19.72
C LYS A 177 10.55 -2.30 19.56
N VAL A 178 11.56 -3.17 19.49
CA VAL A 178 11.36 -4.62 19.38
C VAL A 178 10.76 -5.17 20.66
N THR A 179 9.69 -5.94 20.53
CA THR A 179 9.04 -6.70 21.61
C THR A 179 8.90 -8.18 21.23
N ALA A 180 8.40 -9.00 22.14
CA ALA A 180 8.07 -10.39 21.84
C ALA A 180 6.95 -10.56 20.80
N LYS A 181 6.20 -9.48 20.50
CA LYS A 181 5.13 -9.46 19.49
C LYS A 181 5.60 -8.95 18.14
N THR A 182 6.81 -8.42 18.06
CA THR A 182 7.37 -7.89 16.80
C THR A 182 7.56 -9.02 15.80
N LYS A 183 6.85 -8.95 14.71
CA LYS A 183 6.85 -9.97 13.66
C LYS A 183 7.45 -9.50 12.35
N MET A 184 7.36 -8.20 12.05
CA MET A 184 7.77 -7.68 10.75
C MET A 184 8.37 -6.27 10.87
N LEU A 185 9.35 -5.99 10.00
CA LEU A 185 9.80 -4.65 9.66
C LEU A 185 9.35 -4.35 8.22
N LEU A 186 8.58 -3.29 8.03
CA LEU A 186 8.19 -2.81 6.71
C LEU A 186 9.14 -1.71 6.27
N LEU A 187 10.03 -2.02 5.33
CA LEU A 187 11.01 -1.09 4.78
C LEU A 187 10.71 -0.79 3.32
N CYS A 188 10.69 0.50 2.94
CA CYS A 188 10.53 0.94 1.57
C CYS A 188 11.82 1.64 1.09
N SER A 189 12.45 1.09 0.05
CA SER A 189 13.67 1.66 -0.54
C SER A 189 13.69 1.43 -2.05
N PRO A 190 13.69 2.49 -2.89
CA PRO A 190 13.56 3.91 -2.52
C PRO A 190 12.28 4.20 -1.75
N ASN A 191 12.37 5.12 -0.77
CA ASN A 191 11.28 5.41 0.14
C ASN A 191 10.16 6.26 -0.50
N ASN A 192 8.92 5.92 -0.23
CA ASN A 192 7.78 6.79 -0.44
C ASN A 192 7.38 7.40 0.94
N PRO A 193 7.47 8.74 1.15
CA PRO A 193 7.44 9.79 0.12
C PRO A 193 8.79 10.45 -0.20
N THR A 194 9.91 10.14 0.47
CA THR A 194 11.14 10.94 0.43
C THR A 194 12.02 10.70 -0.80
N GLY A 195 11.86 9.56 -1.48
CA GLY A 195 12.75 9.14 -2.57
C GLY A 195 14.14 8.67 -2.11
N LEU A 196 14.43 8.73 -0.81
CA LEU A 196 15.72 8.28 -0.27
C LEU A 196 15.83 6.77 -0.28
N TYR A 197 17.02 6.28 -0.51
CA TYR A 197 17.31 4.84 -0.53
C TYR A 197 18.45 4.47 0.42
N TYR A 198 18.51 3.20 0.79
CA TYR A 198 19.62 2.65 1.57
C TYR A 198 20.73 2.19 0.66
N SER A 199 22.00 2.45 1.04
CA SER A 199 23.16 1.85 0.38
C SER A 199 23.33 0.39 0.84
N GLN A 200 24.22 -0.33 0.18
CA GLN A 200 24.50 -1.72 0.56
C GLN A 200 25.12 -1.80 1.97
N GLU A 201 25.97 -0.85 2.34
CA GLU A 201 26.59 -0.81 3.67
C GLU A 201 25.55 -0.51 4.76
N GLU A 202 24.59 0.36 4.48
CA GLU A 202 23.48 0.69 5.38
C GLU A 202 22.56 -0.49 5.60
#